data_5a777126780fa07ba332c33f25018240
#
_entry.id   5a777126780fa07ba332c33f25018240
#
_cell.length_a   1.000
_cell.length_b   1.000
_cell.length_c   1.000
_cell.angle_alpha   90.00
_cell.angle_beta   90.00
_cell.angle_gamma   90.00
#
_symmetry.space_group_name_H-M   'P 1'
#
loop_
_entity.id
_entity.type
_entity.pdbx_description
1 polymer ?
#
loop_
_entity_poly.entity_id
_entity_poly.type
_entity_poly.pdbx_seq_one_letter_code
_entity_poly.pdbx_strand_id
1 'polypeptide(L)'
;MGTRASAVKMSAIPLSRSEVFGELRKELHNDHEFRHSDVHVFIIMGASGDLAKKKIYPTLWWLFRDGLLPEKTFFVGFARSDLTVDAIRASCMPYLKATDSEADRLSVFFSRNSYISGKYADEDSFANLNKHILTLPGGSEANRLFYLALPPTVYHDVTKNIKHHCMSEKGWTRVIVEKPFGHDLQSSEELSAHLSSLFTEDQIYRIDHYLGKEMVQNLMVLRFGNRIFGPIWNRDSVACVVLTFKEPFGTQGRGGYFDDFGIIRDVMQNHLLQLLSLVAMEKPASTSSDDVRDEKVKVLKCINPIVMSDVVLGQYVGDPEGEGDAKLGYRDDPTVPVGSTQSTFATAVLYVHNERWDGVPFILRCGKALNERKAEVRLQFTDVPGDIFGNQCRRNELVVRVQPNEAVYAKMMSKKPGVYFRPEETELDLTYKSRYKDVKLPDAYERLILDVFCGSQMHFVRSDELKEAWRIFTPLLHQIDKEKPEPIPYKYGSRGPAEADDLVKRVGFRYEGTYVWVNPNKL
;
A
#
# COMPACT_ATOMS: atom_id res chain seq x y z
N MET A 1 -17.68 -28.72 40.48
CA MET A 1 -18.38 -27.44 40.23
C MET A 1 -17.96 -26.97 38.86
N GLY A 2 -18.84 -27.14 37.89
CA GLY A 2 -18.51 -26.87 36.48
C GLY A 2 -18.70 -25.40 36.15
N THR A 3 -17.67 -24.78 35.69
CA THR A 3 -17.72 -23.45 35.02
C THR A 3 -18.31 -23.64 33.62
N ARG A 4 -19.55 -23.21 33.44
CA ARG A 4 -20.16 -23.07 32.11
C ARG A 4 -19.38 -22.02 31.32
N ALA A 5 -18.62 -22.45 30.33
CA ALA A 5 -18.14 -21.56 29.26
C ALA A 5 -19.40 -21.05 28.53
N SER A 6 -19.65 -19.75 28.61
CA SER A 6 -20.66 -19.09 27.78
C SER A 6 -20.23 -19.19 26.34
N ALA A 7 -20.90 -19.98 25.54
CA ALA A 7 -20.76 -20.00 24.11
C ALA A 7 -21.15 -18.61 23.58
N VAL A 8 -20.18 -17.83 23.18
CA VAL A 8 -20.40 -16.59 22.41
C VAL A 8 -21.05 -17.04 21.09
N LYS A 9 -22.36 -16.84 20.97
CA LYS A 9 -23.05 -16.95 19.68
C LYS A 9 -22.38 -15.94 18.73
N MET A 10 -21.55 -16.41 17.83
CA MET A 10 -21.14 -15.60 16.68
C MET A 10 -22.41 -15.32 15.86
N SER A 11 -22.98 -14.14 16.07
CA SER A 11 -24.10 -13.67 15.26
C SER A 11 -23.60 -13.40 13.85
N ALA A 12 -24.22 -14.00 12.86
CA ALA A 12 -24.00 -13.72 11.44
C ALA A 12 -24.64 -12.36 11.02
N ILE A 13 -24.79 -11.43 11.96
CA ILE A 13 -25.33 -10.09 11.70
C ILE A 13 -24.15 -9.22 11.27
N PRO A 14 -24.23 -8.56 10.12
CA PRO A 14 -23.19 -7.59 9.71
C PRO A 14 -23.06 -6.50 10.78
N LEU A 15 -21.84 -6.28 11.27
CA LEU A 15 -21.55 -5.21 12.21
C LEU A 15 -21.90 -3.85 11.58
N SER A 16 -22.59 -2.99 12.33
CA SER A 16 -22.83 -1.60 11.91
C SER A 16 -21.53 -0.78 12.00
N ARG A 17 -21.47 0.33 11.27
CA ARG A 17 -20.34 1.27 11.35
C ARG A 17 -20.06 1.71 12.79
N SER A 18 -21.10 2.03 13.56
CA SER A 18 -20.97 2.47 14.95
C SER A 18 -20.36 1.40 15.87
N GLU A 19 -20.66 0.12 15.63
CA GLU A 19 -20.09 -0.99 16.37
C GLU A 19 -18.60 -1.18 16.06
N VAL A 20 -18.20 -1.20 14.78
CA VAL A 20 -16.80 -1.34 14.37
C VAL A 20 -15.96 -0.18 14.90
N PHE A 21 -16.42 1.07 14.76
CA PHE A 21 -15.70 2.22 15.29
C PHE A 21 -15.75 2.31 16.82
N GLY A 22 -16.79 1.76 17.44
CA GLY A 22 -16.87 1.61 18.88
C GLY A 22 -15.85 0.61 19.44
N GLU A 23 -15.67 -0.52 18.77
CA GLU A 23 -14.64 -1.51 19.11
C GLU A 23 -13.24 -0.93 18.88
N LEU A 24 -12.98 -0.34 17.73
CA LEU A 24 -11.69 0.29 17.43
C LEU A 24 -11.30 1.37 18.45
N ARG A 25 -12.23 2.22 18.87
CA ARG A 25 -11.98 3.20 19.94
C ARG A 25 -11.64 2.55 21.28
N LYS A 26 -12.30 1.44 21.64
CA LYS A 26 -11.99 0.68 22.86
C LYS A 26 -10.60 0.06 22.79
N GLU A 27 -10.24 -0.52 21.65
CA GLU A 27 -8.91 -1.07 21.41
C GLU A 27 -7.82 -0.01 21.54
N LEU A 28 -7.99 1.14 20.87
CA LEU A 28 -7.08 2.28 20.98
C LEU A 28 -6.99 2.83 22.41
N HIS A 29 -8.11 2.91 23.12
CA HIS A 29 -8.12 3.39 24.51
C HIS A 29 -7.41 2.45 25.48
N ASN A 30 -7.40 1.15 25.19
CA ASN A 30 -6.70 0.12 25.99
C ASN A 30 -5.22 -0.03 25.58
N ASP A 31 -4.81 0.57 24.47
CA ASP A 31 -3.42 0.55 24.03
C ASP A 31 -2.59 1.56 24.85
N HIS A 32 -1.63 1.05 25.62
CA HIS A 32 -0.76 1.86 26.47
C HIS A 32 0.16 2.81 25.70
N GLU A 33 0.52 2.46 24.47
CA GLU A 33 1.37 3.27 23.61
C GLU A 33 0.61 4.42 22.92
N PHE A 34 -0.71 4.28 22.74
CA PHE A 34 -1.56 5.30 22.14
C PHE A 34 -1.64 6.60 22.95
N ARG A 35 -1.42 6.52 24.28
CA ARG A 35 -1.35 7.67 25.21
C ARG A 35 -2.45 8.71 25.01
N HIS A 36 -3.69 8.28 25.09
CA HIS A 36 -4.89 9.04 24.80
C HIS A 36 -4.98 10.39 25.51
N SER A 37 -4.47 10.50 26.73
CA SER A 37 -4.50 11.71 27.56
C SER A 37 -3.37 12.70 27.29
N ASP A 38 -2.29 12.27 26.61
CA ASP A 38 -1.14 13.11 26.34
C ASP A 38 -1.43 14.16 25.25
N VAL A 39 -0.63 15.21 25.23
CA VAL A 39 -0.67 16.20 24.16
C VAL A 39 0.14 15.70 22.97
N HIS A 40 -0.46 15.81 21.79
CA HIS A 40 0.19 15.44 20.54
C HIS A 40 0.18 16.61 19.56
N VAL A 41 1.29 16.84 18.88
CA VAL A 41 1.37 17.80 17.79
C VAL A 41 1.72 17.05 16.51
N PHE A 42 0.81 17.11 15.55
CA PHE A 42 0.98 16.55 14.22
C PHE A 42 1.44 17.65 13.26
N ILE A 43 2.67 17.58 12.79
CA ILE A 43 3.28 18.62 11.95
C ILE A 43 3.30 18.14 10.49
N ILE A 44 2.66 18.87 9.59
CA ILE A 44 2.58 18.57 8.16
C ILE A 44 3.64 19.41 7.44
N MET A 45 4.76 18.79 7.10
CA MET A 45 5.81 19.42 6.30
C MET A 45 5.39 19.38 4.83
N GLY A 46 5.29 20.54 4.18
CA GLY A 46 4.73 20.64 2.82
C GLY A 46 3.20 20.82 2.81
N ALA A 47 2.66 21.48 3.82
CA ALA A 47 1.23 21.64 4.06
C ALA A 47 0.45 22.33 2.91
N SER A 48 1.12 23.10 2.03
CA SER A 48 0.52 23.73 0.84
C SER A 48 0.48 22.80 -0.38
N GLY A 49 1.07 21.61 -0.31
CA GLY A 49 1.21 20.68 -1.43
C GLY A 49 -0.03 19.84 -1.71
N ASP A 50 -0.07 19.21 -2.89
CA ASP A 50 -1.19 18.38 -3.35
C ASP A 50 -1.45 17.17 -2.45
N LEU A 51 -0.39 16.50 -1.97
CA LEU A 51 -0.53 15.36 -1.07
C LEU A 51 -1.19 15.78 0.25
N ALA A 52 -0.72 16.87 0.85
CA ALA A 52 -1.30 17.40 2.08
C ALA A 52 -2.79 17.72 1.88
N LYS A 53 -3.12 18.49 0.84
CA LYS A 53 -4.47 18.93 0.50
C LYS A 53 -5.43 17.77 0.19
N LYS A 54 -5.00 16.81 -0.65
CA LYS A 54 -5.88 15.76 -1.19
C LYS A 54 -5.94 14.51 -0.32
N LYS A 55 -4.95 14.31 0.56
CA LYS A 55 -4.82 13.09 1.37
C LYS A 55 -4.64 13.35 2.86
N ILE A 56 -3.64 14.11 3.28
CA ILE A 56 -3.28 14.16 4.70
C ILE A 56 -4.33 14.92 5.53
N TYR A 57 -4.70 16.15 5.15
CA TYR A 57 -5.77 16.87 5.86
C TYR A 57 -7.10 16.11 5.85
N PRO A 58 -7.56 15.51 4.72
CA PRO A 58 -8.74 14.66 4.73
C PRO A 58 -8.63 13.47 5.69
N THR A 59 -7.51 12.78 5.71
CA THR A 59 -7.29 11.64 6.61
C THR A 59 -7.34 12.08 8.08
N LEU A 60 -6.67 13.16 8.44
CA LEU A 60 -6.69 13.73 9.79
C LEU A 60 -8.11 14.19 10.20
N TRP A 61 -8.84 14.79 9.28
CA TRP A 61 -10.25 15.13 9.51
C TRP A 61 -11.10 13.89 9.80
N TRP A 62 -10.98 12.84 9.01
CA TRP A 62 -11.78 11.62 9.21
C TRP A 62 -11.44 10.93 10.53
N LEU A 63 -10.15 10.84 10.89
CA LEU A 63 -9.73 10.33 12.19
C LEU A 63 -10.25 11.18 13.35
N PHE A 64 -10.18 12.50 13.22
CA PHE A 64 -10.70 13.44 14.21
C PHE A 64 -12.22 13.35 14.33
N ARG A 65 -12.93 13.34 13.19
CA ARG A 65 -14.37 13.21 13.12
C ARG A 65 -14.86 11.94 13.83
N ASP A 66 -14.19 10.83 13.61
CA ASP A 66 -14.59 9.52 14.12
C ASP A 66 -14.06 9.26 15.55
N GLY A 67 -13.35 10.24 16.15
CA GLY A 67 -12.85 10.16 17.54
C GLY A 67 -11.75 9.12 17.73
N LEU A 68 -10.91 8.94 16.71
CA LEU A 68 -9.82 7.96 16.70
C LEU A 68 -8.46 8.58 17.03
N LEU A 69 -8.35 9.91 17.13
CA LEU A 69 -7.13 10.58 17.57
C LEU A 69 -7.12 10.80 19.09
N PRO A 70 -5.94 10.93 19.71
CA PRO A 70 -5.84 11.40 21.10
C PRO A 70 -6.56 12.73 21.28
N GLU A 71 -7.20 12.93 22.44
CA GLU A 71 -8.08 14.07 22.66
C GLU A 71 -7.40 15.43 22.48
N LYS A 72 -6.14 15.53 22.90
CA LYS A 72 -5.36 16.76 22.85
C LYS A 72 -4.39 16.77 21.66
N THR A 73 -4.91 16.49 20.46
CA THR A 73 -4.11 16.56 19.22
C THR A 73 -4.28 17.94 18.57
N PHE A 74 -3.15 18.60 18.27
CA PHE A 74 -3.03 19.83 17.52
C PHE A 74 -2.35 19.57 16.18
N PHE A 75 -2.66 20.39 15.18
CA PHE A 75 -2.13 20.24 13.83
C PHE A 75 -1.38 21.50 13.42
N VAL A 76 -0.16 21.37 12.93
CA VAL A 76 0.66 22.49 12.48
C VAL A 76 1.07 22.26 11.03
N GLY A 77 0.57 23.10 10.12
CA GLY A 77 1.05 23.12 8.74
C GLY A 77 2.34 23.94 8.63
N PHE A 78 3.34 23.41 7.92
CA PHE A 78 4.58 24.11 7.61
C PHE A 78 4.90 24.01 6.12
N ALA A 79 5.09 25.14 5.45
CA ALA A 79 5.54 25.19 4.05
C ALA A 79 6.12 26.56 3.69
N ARG A 80 6.71 26.66 2.48
CA ARG A 80 7.34 27.90 2.00
C ARG A 80 6.36 29.00 1.64
N SER A 81 5.14 28.63 1.26
CA SER A 81 4.10 29.59 0.86
C SER A 81 3.58 30.34 2.07
N ASP A 82 3.35 31.62 1.93
CA ASP A 82 2.69 32.43 2.97
C ASP A 82 1.16 32.24 2.85
N LEU A 83 0.59 31.40 3.72
CA LEU A 83 -0.81 31.02 3.72
C LEU A 83 -1.41 31.17 5.11
N THR A 84 -2.73 31.25 5.15
CA THR A 84 -3.52 31.19 6.38
C THR A 84 -4.18 29.81 6.55
N VAL A 85 -4.62 29.49 7.77
CA VAL A 85 -5.43 28.30 8.04
C VAL A 85 -6.71 28.29 7.20
N ASP A 86 -7.33 29.46 6.99
CA ASP A 86 -8.53 29.57 6.15
C ASP A 86 -8.25 29.25 4.68
N ALA A 87 -7.10 29.65 4.15
CA ALA A 87 -6.67 29.27 2.79
C ALA A 87 -6.44 27.76 2.67
N ILE A 88 -5.82 27.14 3.67
CA ILE A 88 -5.66 25.67 3.74
C ILE A 88 -7.02 25.00 3.80
N ARG A 89 -7.91 25.46 4.69
CA ARG A 89 -9.29 24.97 4.82
C ARG A 89 -10.01 25.02 3.47
N ALA A 90 -10.03 26.16 2.81
CA ALA A 90 -10.69 26.34 1.53
C ALA A 90 -10.15 25.37 0.46
N SER A 91 -8.83 25.17 0.43
CA SER A 91 -8.19 24.26 -0.53
C SER A 91 -8.48 22.78 -0.29
N CYS A 92 -8.71 22.37 0.97
CA CYS A 92 -8.97 20.99 1.36
C CYS A 92 -10.47 20.62 1.31
N MET A 93 -11.38 21.58 1.43
CA MET A 93 -12.84 21.37 1.50
C MET A 93 -13.38 20.36 0.47
N PRO A 94 -13.01 20.40 -0.83
CA PRO A 94 -13.51 19.45 -1.82
C PRO A 94 -13.17 17.99 -1.51
N TYR A 95 -12.11 17.75 -0.72
CA TYR A 95 -11.58 16.42 -0.42
C TYR A 95 -12.01 15.91 0.96
N LEU A 96 -12.43 16.77 1.88
CA LEU A 96 -12.85 16.41 3.24
C LEU A 96 -14.14 15.58 3.22
N LYS A 97 -15.02 15.79 2.24
CA LYS A 97 -16.33 15.15 2.13
C LYS A 97 -17.16 15.28 3.41
N ALA A 98 -17.02 16.43 4.08
CA ALA A 98 -17.82 16.76 5.26
C ALA A 98 -19.27 17.02 4.86
N THR A 99 -20.21 16.62 5.71
CA THR A 99 -21.64 16.88 5.56
C THR A 99 -22.02 18.12 6.37
N ASP A 100 -23.18 18.70 6.07
CA ASP A 100 -23.68 19.86 6.82
C ASP A 100 -23.87 19.56 8.31
N SER A 101 -24.23 18.34 8.66
CA SER A 101 -24.36 17.89 10.05
C SER A 101 -23.03 17.81 10.81
N GLU A 102 -21.91 17.84 10.11
CA GLU A 102 -20.55 17.80 10.68
C GLU A 102 -19.90 19.19 10.79
N ALA A 103 -20.61 20.27 10.42
CA ALA A 103 -20.08 21.63 10.34
C ALA A 103 -19.44 22.13 11.65
N ASP A 104 -20.10 21.92 12.79
CA ASP A 104 -19.58 22.31 14.10
C ASP A 104 -18.28 21.54 14.44
N ARG A 105 -18.27 20.24 14.18
CA ARG A 105 -17.11 19.39 14.44
C ARG A 105 -15.94 19.75 13.51
N LEU A 106 -16.23 20.11 12.27
CA LEU A 106 -15.25 20.61 11.31
C LEU A 106 -14.67 21.95 11.77
N SER A 107 -15.49 22.83 12.33
CA SER A 107 -15.01 24.08 12.91
C SER A 107 -14.06 23.84 14.09
N VAL A 108 -14.38 22.90 14.98
CA VAL A 108 -13.49 22.49 16.08
C VAL A 108 -12.20 21.87 15.54
N PHE A 109 -12.25 21.05 14.49
CA PHE A 109 -11.03 20.52 13.85
C PHE A 109 -10.12 21.64 13.38
N PHE A 110 -10.65 22.62 12.62
CA PHE A 110 -9.83 23.72 12.12
C PHE A 110 -9.37 24.71 13.21
N SER A 111 -10.09 24.84 14.33
CA SER A 111 -9.62 25.63 15.48
C SER A 111 -8.38 25.04 16.16
N ARG A 112 -8.10 23.74 15.94
CA ARG A 112 -6.87 23.06 16.41
C ARG A 112 -5.73 23.09 15.39
N ASN A 113 -5.96 23.70 14.23
CA ASN A 113 -4.96 23.84 13.17
C ASN A 113 -4.29 25.21 13.27
N SER A 114 -3.00 25.23 13.03
CA SER A 114 -2.19 26.43 12.83
C SER A 114 -1.29 26.27 11.62
N TYR A 115 -0.73 27.38 11.13
CA TYR A 115 0.15 27.37 9.98
C TYR A 115 1.33 28.30 10.19
N ILE A 116 2.53 27.82 9.84
CA ILE A 116 3.77 28.58 9.89
C ILE A 116 4.42 28.55 8.51
N SER A 117 4.71 29.71 7.96
CA SER A 117 5.50 29.86 6.74
C SER A 117 6.98 29.82 7.08
N GLY A 118 7.76 29.07 6.27
CA GLY A 118 9.21 28.98 6.47
C GLY A 118 9.93 28.22 5.34
N LYS A 119 11.23 28.47 5.22
CA LYS A 119 12.11 27.82 4.23
C LYS A 119 12.65 26.51 4.80
N TYR A 120 12.74 25.47 3.99
CA TYR A 120 13.17 24.13 4.42
C TYR A 120 14.66 24.02 4.80
N ALA A 121 15.52 24.86 4.21
CA ALA A 121 16.95 24.88 4.50
C ALA A 121 17.36 25.92 5.56
N ASP A 122 16.39 26.67 6.11
CA ASP A 122 16.64 27.79 7.02
C ASP A 122 16.40 27.39 8.48
N GLU A 123 17.43 27.42 9.29
CA GLU A 123 17.39 27.03 10.71
C GLU A 123 16.46 27.94 11.54
N ASP A 124 16.41 29.25 11.24
CA ASP A 124 15.53 30.19 11.94
C ASP A 124 14.06 29.87 11.69
N SER A 125 13.71 29.40 10.51
CA SER A 125 12.35 28.95 10.19
C SER A 125 11.92 27.77 11.08
N PHE A 126 12.82 26.83 11.38
CA PHE A 126 12.54 25.70 12.29
C PHE A 126 12.57 26.11 13.78
N ALA A 127 13.43 27.05 14.16
CA ALA A 127 13.40 27.64 15.49
C ALA A 127 12.04 28.34 15.73
N ASN A 128 11.52 29.07 14.75
CA ASN A 128 10.19 29.69 14.80
C ASN A 128 9.07 28.65 14.86
N LEU A 129 9.16 27.55 14.09
CA LEU A 129 8.22 26.43 14.17
C LEU A 129 8.21 25.84 15.59
N ASN A 130 9.37 25.58 16.17
CA ASN A 130 9.48 25.05 17.54
C ASN A 130 8.90 26.05 18.56
N LYS A 131 9.24 27.32 18.45
CA LYS A 131 8.67 28.37 19.30
C LYS A 131 7.15 28.38 19.24
N HIS A 132 6.57 28.25 18.05
CA HIS A 132 5.12 28.12 17.89
C HIS A 132 4.57 26.87 18.57
N ILE A 133 5.19 25.70 18.38
CA ILE A 133 4.77 24.45 19.05
C ILE A 133 4.73 24.65 20.58
N LEU A 134 5.72 25.31 21.14
CA LEU A 134 5.80 25.57 22.57
C LEU A 134 4.70 26.50 23.09
N THR A 135 4.06 27.31 22.24
CA THR A 135 2.91 28.16 22.62
C THR A 135 1.58 27.38 22.66
N LEU A 136 1.53 26.18 22.06
CA LEU A 136 0.33 25.36 22.10
C LEU A 136 0.09 24.81 23.51
N PRO A 137 -1.18 24.57 23.91
CA PRO A 137 -1.49 24.01 25.22
C PRO A 137 -0.76 22.67 25.46
N GLY A 138 0.16 22.63 26.41
CA GLY A 138 1.01 21.46 26.70
C GLY A 138 2.12 21.19 25.67
N GLY A 139 2.43 22.14 24.80
CA GLY A 139 3.39 21.97 23.71
C GLY A 139 4.82 21.65 24.14
N SER A 140 5.23 22.03 25.37
CA SER A 140 6.53 21.69 25.94
C SER A 140 6.68 20.21 26.30
N GLU A 141 5.58 19.50 26.51
CA GLU A 141 5.55 18.07 26.87
C GLU A 141 5.01 17.19 25.74
N ALA A 142 4.60 17.83 24.64
CA ALA A 142 3.88 17.17 23.56
C ALA A 142 4.72 16.12 22.84
N ASN A 143 4.08 15.01 22.53
CA ASN A 143 4.55 14.07 21.52
C ASN A 143 4.50 14.73 20.14
N ARG A 144 5.55 14.59 19.34
CA ARG A 144 5.68 15.26 18.03
C ARG A 144 5.74 14.27 16.90
N LEU A 145 4.85 14.44 15.93
CA LEU A 145 4.79 13.61 14.75
C LEU A 145 4.97 14.49 13.51
N PHE A 146 6.04 14.27 12.78
CA PHE A 146 6.36 14.99 11.55
C PHE A 146 5.96 14.13 10.34
N TYR A 147 5.10 14.67 9.49
CA TYR A 147 4.73 14.04 8.23
C TYR A 147 5.41 14.77 7.07
N LEU A 148 6.32 14.10 6.37
CA LEU A 148 7.07 14.68 5.25
C LEU A 148 6.28 14.54 3.94
N ALA A 149 5.29 15.44 3.71
CA ALA A 149 4.56 15.55 2.45
C ALA A 149 5.34 16.38 1.41
N LEU A 150 6.60 16.01 1.18
CA LEU A 150 7.61 16.76 0.46
C LEU A 150 8.28 15.92 -0.63
N PRO A 151 8.86 16.53 -1.67
CA PRO A 151 9.75 15.81 -2.58
C PRO A 151 11.05 15.40 -1.87
N PRO A 152 11.66 14.26 -2.24
CA PRO A 152 12.89 13.76 -1.59
C PRO A 152 14.07 14.73 -1.61
N THR A 153 14.12 15.60 -2.59
CA THR A 153 15.21 16.60 -2.76
C THR A 153 15.40 17.54 -1.57
N VAL A 154 14.37 17.69 -0.72
CA VAL A 154 14.46 18.55 0.48
C VAL A 154 14.51 17.77 1.79
N TYR A 155 14.51 16.44 1.73
CA TYR A 155 14.52 15.62 2.95
C TYR A 155 15.75 15.87 3.81
N HIS A 156 16.91 16.02 3.18
CA HIS A 156 18.17 16.24 3.91
C HIS A 156 18.09 17.47 4.83
N ASP A 157 17.72 18.62 4.29
CA ASP A 157 17.65 19.87 5.05
C ASP A 157 16.55 19.83 6.10
N VAL A 158 15.35 19.34 5.72
CA VAL A 158 14.20 19.27 6.61
C VAL A 158 14.47 18.38 7.81
N THR A 159 15.00 17.18 7.60
CA THR A 159 15.24 16.21 8.68
C THR A 159 16.37 16.65 9.59
N LYS A 160 17.43 17.27 9.04
CA LYS A 160 18.49 17.90 9.84
C LYS A 160 17.91 19.00 10.76
N ASN A 161 17.08 19.88 10.21
CA ASN A 161 16.48 20.98 10.96
C ASN A 161 15.45 20.49 12.00
N ILE A 162 14.65 19.45 11.68
CA ILE A 162 13.78 18.79 12.67
C ILE A 162 14.62 18.29 13.85
N LYS A 163 15.73 17.58 13.56
CA LYS A 163 16.60 17.03 14.59
C LYS A 163 17.18 18.10 15.52
N HIS A 164 17.63 19.20 14.96
CA HIS A 164 18.34 20.23 15.73
C HIS A 164 17.39 21.16 16.49
N HIS A 165 16.21 21.44 15.96
CA HIS A 165 15.35 22.50 16.49
C HIS A 165 13.98 22.02 16.99
N CYS A 166 13.49 20.86 16.54
CA CYS A 166 12.09 20.52 16.73
C CYS A 166 11.84 19.16 17.41
N MET A 167 12.86 18.54 17.99
CA MET A 167 12.68 17.31 18.79
C MET A 167 11.89 17.63 20.08
N SER A 168 11.00 16.73 20.49
CA SER A 168 10.40 16.83 21.81
C SER A 168 11.43 16.57 22.90
N GLU A 169 11.40 17.38 23.96
CA GLU A 169 12.30 17.18 25.11
C GLU A 169 11.77 16.14 26.10
N LYS A 170 10.44 16.01 26.22
CA LYS A 170 9.80 15.14 27.21
C LYS A 170 8.94 14.05 26.59
N GLY A 171 8.37 14.30 25.41
CA GLY A 171 7.59 13.34 24.65
C GLY A 171 8.45 12.59 23.62
N TRP A 172 7.84 11.69 22.89
CA TRP A 172 8.49 11.06 21.74
C TRP A 172 8.44 11.96 20.50
N THR A 173 9.36 11.73 19.56
CA THR A 173 9.34 12.32 18.22
C THR A 173 9.38 11.22 17.19
N ARG A 174 8.42 11.23 16.23
CA ARG A 174 8.30 10.27 15.13
C ARG A 174 8.23 11.00 13.81
N VAL A 175 8.87 10.44 12.78
CA VAL A 175 8.96 11.05 11.44
C VAL A 175 8.40 10.08 10.41
N ILE A 176 7.34 10.49 9.73
CA ILE A 176 6.75 9.76 8.62
C ILE A 176 7.39 10.24 7.33
N VAL A 177 7.92 9.30 6.56
CA VAL A 177 8.60 9.55 5.28
C VAL A 177 7.80 8.88 4.16
N GLU A 178 7.49 9.65 3.11
CA GLU A 178 6.80 9.18 1.91
C GLU A 178 7.76 8.64 0.86
N LYS A 179 7.26 7.73 0.02
CA LYS A 179 7.98 7.32 -1.18
C LYS A 179 8.14 8.49 -2.17
N PRO A 180 9.19 8.49 -3.01
CA PRO A 180 10.19 7.44 -3.23
C PRO A 180 11.35 7.47 -2.22
N PHE A 181 11.85 6.29 -1.86
CA PHE A 181 13.01 6.11 -0.99
C PHE A 181 14.27 5.82 -1.81
N GLY A 182 14.74 6.81 -2.55
CA GLY A 182 15.79 6.66 -3.55
C GLY A 182 15.25 6.31 -4.93
N HIS A 183 16.15 6.20 -5.87
CA HIS A 183 15.91 5.87 -7.29
C HIS A 183 16.56 4.53 -7.68
N ASP A 184 17.55 4.12 -6.90
CA ASP A 184 18.30 2.87 -6.96
C ASP A 184 18.86 2.51 -5.57
N LEU A 185 19.67 1.45 -5.50
CA LEU A 185 20.28 1.00 -4.25
C LEU A 185 21.16 2.08 -3.62
N GLN A 186 22.03 2.72 -4.42
CA GLN A 186 22.97 3.71 -3.92
C GLN A 186 22.24 4.91 -3.29
N SER A 187 21.35 5.56 -4.03
CA SER A 187 20.62 6.72 -3.55
C SER A 187 19.70 6.39 -2.36
N SER A 188 19.19 5.17 -2.30
CA SER A 188 18.41 4.68 -1.17
C SER A 188 19.26 4.45 0.08
N GLU A 189 20.47 3.90 -0.07
CA GLU A 189 21.42 3.73 1.04
C GLU A 189 21.92 5.09 1.56
N GLU A 190 22.18 6.06 0.67
CA GLU A 190 22.54 7.44 1.05
C GLU A 190 21.43 8.10 1.89
N LEU A 191 20.17 8.02 1.43
CA LEU A 191 19.03 8.55 2.20
C LEU A 191 18.86 7.83 3.54
N SER A 192 19.00 6.51 3.55
CA SER A 192 18.87 5.70 4.77
C SER A 192 19.99 6.02 5.77
N ALA A 193 21.23 6.17 5.33
CA ALA A 193 22.36 6.57 6.15
C ALA A 193 22.17 7.97 6.75
N HIS A 194 21.68 8.92 5.92
CA HIS A 194 21.36 10.25 6.39
C HIS A 194 20.30 10.22 7.50
N LEU A 195 19.18 9.55 7.29
CA LEU A 195 18.10 9.45 8.28
C LEU A 195 18.56 8.76 9.56
N SER A 196 19.35 7.67 9.45
CA SER A 196 19.87 6.92 10.60
C SER A 196 20.92 7.69 11.40
N SER A 197 21.57 8.68 10.79
CA SER A 197 22.49 9.59 11.53
C SER A 197 21.73 10.58 12.43
N LEU A 198 20.44 10.81 12.17
CA LEU A 198 19.61 11.78 12.86
C LEU A 198 18.58 11.14 13.81
N PHE A 199 18.02 9.99 13.42
CA PHE A 199 16.91 9.33 14.11
C PHE A 199 17.21 7.85 14.27
N THR A 200 16.70 7.25 15.34
CA THR A 200 16.70 5.79 15.51
C THR A 200 15.59 5.16 14.63
N GLU A 201 15.72 3.87 14.31
CA GLU A 201 14.76 3.21 13.40
C GLU A 201 13.32 3.20 13.95
N ASP A 202 13.14 3.15 15.27
CA ASP A 202 11.85 3.26 15.95
C ASP A 202 11.19 4.64 15.81
N GLN A 203 11.95 5.66 15.42
CA GLN A 203 11.43 7.00 15.14
C GLN A 203 11.04 7.22 13.68
N ILE A 204 11.46 6.33 12.75
CA ILE A 204 11.27 6.50 11.30
C ILE A 204 10.18 5.56 10.79
N TYR A 205 9.15 6.14 10.16
CA TYR A 205 8.00 5.45 9.60
C TYR A 205 7.94 5.62 8.08
N ARG A 206 8.52 4.69 7.31
CA ARG A 206 8.54 4.73 5.84
C ARG A 206 7.24 4.14 5.29
N ILE A 207 6.41 4.99 4.69
CA ILE A 207 5.09 4.58 4.18
C ILE A 207 5.19 3.85 2.84
N ASP A 208 4.72 2.60 2.83
CA ASP A 208 4.11 2.00 1.67
C ASP A 208 2.61 1.83 1.95
N HIS A 209 1.77 2.66 1.33
CA HIS A 209 0.34 2.70 1.65
C HIS A 209 -0.41 1.39 1.34
N TYR A 210 0.20 0.46 0.56
CA TYR A 210 -0.37 -0.87 0.34
C TYR A 210 -0.36 -1.71 1.63
N LEU A 211 0.62 -1.53 2.50
CA LEU A 211 0.67 -2.20 3.80
C LEU A 211 -0.46 -1.75 4.75
N GLY A 212 -1.02 -0.58 4.53
CA GLY A 212 -2.20 -0.10 5.27
C GLY A 212 -3.55 -0.63 4.74
N LYS A 213 -3.58 -1.37 3.61
CA LYS A 213 -4.85 -1.90 3.06
C LYS A 213 -5.33 -3.12 3.84
N GLU A 214 -6.65 -3.17 4.09
CA GLU A 214 -7.32 -4.23 4.84
C GLU A 214 -6.93 -5.64 4.37
N MET A 215 -7.02 -5.88 3.06
CA MET A 215 -6.77 -7.21 2.51
C MET A 215 -5.29 -7.59 2.51
N VAL A 216 -4.39 -6.61 2.55
CA VAL A 216 -2.95 -6.85 2.71
C VAL A 216 -2.65 -7.28 4.14
N GLN A 217 -3.19 -6.60 5.13
CA GLN A 217 -3.09 -6.99 6.54
C GLN A 217 -3.78 -8.33 6.81
N ASN A 218 -4.91 -8.59 6.14
CA ASN A 218 -5.62 -9.87 6.24
C ASN A 218 -4.79 -11.08 5.78
N LEU A 219 -3.77 -10.90 4.92
CA LEU A 219 -2.87 -12.00 4.53
C LEU A 219 -2.23 -12.70 5.74
N MET A 220 -1.89 -11.95 6.78
CA MET A 220 -1.35 -12.50 8.03
C MET A 220 -2.34 -13.44 8.72
N VAL A 221 -3.58 -12.97 8.89
CA VAL A 221 -4.65 -13.76 9.52
C VAL A 221 -5.05 -14.93 8.64
N LEU A 222 -5.20 -14.72 7.33
CA LEU A 222 -5.54 -15.77 6.37
C LEU A 222 -4.52 -16.93 6.43
N ARG A 223 -3.24 -16.61 6.39
CA ARG A 223 -2.16 -17.61 6.36
C ARG A 223 -1.95 -18.31 7.70
N PHE A 224 -1.91 -17.57 8.78
CA PHE A 224 -1.44 -18.06 10.08
C PHE A 224 -2.56 -18.33 11.08
N GLY A 225 -3.76 -17.81 10.82
CA GLY A 225 -4.96 -18.06 11.62
C GLY A 225 -5.81 -19.25 11.15
N ASN A 226 -5.48 -19.85 9.97
CA ASN A 226 -6.26 -20.95 9.40
C ASN A 226 -5.40 -22.21 9.20
N ARG A 227 -5.78 -23.30 9.88
CA ARG A 227 -5.03 -24.57 9.81
C ARG A 227 -4.98 -25.17 8.40
N ILE A 228 -6.00 -24.95 7.58
CA ILE A 228 -6.11 -25.52 6.24
C ILE A 228 -5.02 -25.05 5.27
N PHE A 229 -4.50 -23.82 5.45
CA PHE A 229 -3.51 -23.25 4.54
C PHE A 229 -2.07 -23.71 4.82
N GLY A 230 -1.73 -24.05 6.06
CA GLY A 230 -0.35 -24.42 6.42
C GLY A 230 0.25 -25.51 5.54
N PRO A 231 -0.45 -26.65 5.31
CA PRO A 231 0.08 -27.76 4.50
C PRO A 231 0.20 -27.47 3.01
N ILE A 232 -0.58 -26.54 2.47
CA ILE A 232 -0.69 -26.29 1.02
C ILE A 232 -0.02 -24.98 0.57
N TRP A 233 0.54 -24.20 1.49
CA TRP A 233 1.16 -22.90 1.19
C TRP A 233 2.67 -23.05 0.96
N ASN A 234 3.02 -23.85 -0.03
CA ASN A 234 4.42 -24.20 -0.35
C ASN A 234 4.55 -24.75 -1.78
N ARG A 235 5.78 -25.01 -2.20
CA ARG A 235 6.16 -25.53 -3.52
C ARG A 235 5.53 -26.88 -3.91
N ASP A 236 5.13 -27.69 -2.94
CA ASP A 236 4.55 -28.99 -3.23
C ASP A 236 3.11 -28.87 -3.75
N SER A 237 2.42 -27.81 -3.38
CA SER A 237 1.02 -27.57 -3.73
C SER A 237 0.81 -26.39 -4.67
N VAL A 238 1.67 -25.36 -4.63
CA VAL A 238 1.54 -24.13 -5.42
C VAL A 238 2.36 -24.22 -6.69
N ALA A 239 1.70 -24.08 -7.84
CA ALA A 239 2.35 -24.06 -9.14
C ALA A 239 2.97 -22.69 -9.48
N CYS A 240 2.29 -21.60 -9.12
CA CYS A 240 2.78 -20.24 -9.30
C CYS A 240 2.00 -19.24 -8.44
N VAL A 241 2.61 -18.08 -8.20
CA VAL A 241 1.98 -16.94 -7.52
C VAL A 241 1.96 -15.74 -8.47
N VAL A 242 0.80 -15.11 -8.65
CA VAL A 242 0.65 -13.93 -9.51
C VAL A 242 0.22 -12.74 -8.67
N LEU A 243 1.00 -11.67 -8.72
CA LEU A 243 0.71 -10.40 -8.06
C LEU A 243 0.44 -9.35 -9.14
N THR A 244 -0.79 -8.86 -9.17
CA THR A 244 -1.25 -7.97 -10.23
C THR A 244 -1.62 -6.61 -9.68
N PHE A 245 -1.21 -5.56 -10.40
CA PHE A 245 -1.64 -4.19 -10.20
C PHE A 245 -2.02 -3.57 -11.55
N LYS A 246 -3.26 -3.15 -11.71
CA LYS A 246 -3.75 -2.51 -12.93
C LYS A 246 -4.45 -1.20 -12.64
N GLU A 247 -4.18 -0.20 -13.46
CA GLU A 247 -4.90 1.07 -13.49
C GLU A 247 -5.55 1.26 -14.86
N PRO A 248 -6.87 1.61 -14.94
CA PRO A 248 -7.57 1.79 -16.20
C PRO A 248 -7.35 3.19 -16.81
N PHE A 249 -6.46 3.98 -16.25
CA PHE A 249 -6.12 5.32 -16.71
C PHE A 249 -4.61 5.44 -16.95
N GLY A 250 -4.25 6.36 -17.83
CA GLY A 250 -2.85 6.70 -18.12
C GLY A 250 -2.22 7.64 -17.11
N THR A 251 -1.28 8.48 -17.55
CA THR A 251 -0.59 9.46 -16.69
C THR A 251 -1.38 10.74 -16.43
N GLN A 252 -2.40 11.01 -17.23
CA GLN A 252 -3.36 12.13 -17.06
C GLN A 252 -2.66 13.49 -16.83
N GLY A 253 -1.71 13.85 -17.71
CA GLY A 253 -0.95 15.11 -17.65
C GLY A 253 0.20 15.12 -16.63
N ARG A 254 0.49 13.98 -15.99
CA ARG A 254 1.62 13.80 -15.07
C ARG A 254 2.74 12.93 -15.67
N GLY A 255 2.76 12.82 -17.00
CA GLY A 255 3.69 11.98 -17.73
C GLY A 255 5.14 12.33 -17.47
N GLY A 256 5.50 13.62 -17.44
CA GLY A 256 6.86 14.05 -17.14
C GLY A 256 7.37 13.61 -15.77
N TYR A 257 6.56 13.72 -14.72
CA TYR A 257 6.93 13.20 -13.40
C TYR A 257 7.05 11.66 -13.41
N PHE A 258 6.15 10.98 -14.12
CA PHE A 258 6.20 9.52 -14.23
C PHE A 258 7.40 9.04 -15.04
N ASP A 259 7.86 9.82 -16.02
CA ASP A 259 8.98 9.48 -16.89
C ASP A 259 10.30 9.32 -16.13
N ASP A 260 10.47 10.06 -15.04
CA ASP A 260 11.65 9.95 -14.16
C ASP A 260 11.70 8.61 -13.40
N PHE A 261 10.57 7.97 -13.16
CA PHE A 261 10.50 6.76 -12.31
C PHE A 261 10.12 5.50 -13.07
N GLY A 262 9.12 5.57 -13.95
CA GLY A 262 8.54 4.42 -14.63
C GLY A 262 7.76 3.47 -13.71
N ILE A 263 7.08 2.49 -14.31
CA ILE A 263 6.14 1.62 -13.60
C ILE A 263 6.83 0.68 -12.61
N ILE A 264 8.09 0.30 -12.86
CA ILE A 264 8.82 -0.60 -11.96
C ILE A 264 9.09 0.11 -10.63
N ARG A 265 9.65 1.33 -10.67
CA ARG A 265 9.92 2.13 -9.47
C ARG A 265 8.65 2.64 -8.81
N ASP A 266 7.60 2.93 -9.59
CA ASP A 266 6.34 3.45 -9.05
C ASP A 266 5.54 2.39 -8.30
N VAL A 267 5.54 1.12 -8.76
CA VAL A 267 4.62 0.07 -8.27
C VAL A 267 5.31 -1.25 -7.95
N MET A 268 6.22 -1.74 -8.80
CA MET A 268 6.69 -3.12 -8.69
C MET A 268 7.70 -3.32 -7.57
N GLN A 269 8.69 -2.45 -7.48
CA GLN A 269 9.78 -2.50 -6.49
C GLN A 269 9.29 -2.27 -5.04
N ASN A 270 8.17 -1.59 -4.89
CA ASN A 270 7.56 -1.29 -3.59
C ASN A 270 6.30 -2.15 -3.36
N HIS A 271 5.14 -1.72 -3.80
CA HIS A 271 3.85 -2.34 -3.48
C HIS A 271 3.78 -3.83 -3.79
N LEU A 272 4.19 -4.25 -5.00
CA LEU A 272 4.12 -5.68 -5.37
C LEU A 272 5.16 -6.51 -4.63
N LEU A 273 6.35 -5.98 -4.40
CA LEU A 273 7.37 -6.70 -3.64
C LEU A 273 6.99 -6.83 -2.15
N GLN A 274 6.32 -5.84 -1.57
CA GLN A 274 5.75 -5.95 -0.22
C GLN A 274 4.67 -7.04 -0.14
N LEU A 275 3.78 -7.11 -1.13
CA LEU A 275 2.80 -8.20 -1.21
C LEU A 275 3.49 -9.56 -1.36
N LEU A 276 4.52 -9.67 -2.20
CA LEU A 276 5.31 -10.90 -2.37
C LEU A 276 5.92 -11.33 -1.03
N SER A 277 6.54 -10.41 -0.29
CA SER A 277 7.18 -10.75 0.98
C SER A 277 6.17 -11.29 2.01
N LEU A 278 4.99 -10.69 2.13
CA LEU A 278 3.91 -11.17 3.00
C LEU A 278 3.35 -12.53 2.58
N VAL A 279 3.25 -12.79 1.26
CA VAL A 279 2.82 -14.09 0.73
C VAL A 279 3.87 -15.17 0.99
N ALA A 280 5.16 -14.83 0.86
CA ALA A 280 6.22 -15.83 0.87
C ALA A 280 6.87 -16.03 2.24
N MET A 281 6.75 -15.11 3.19
CA MET A 281 7.43 -15.19 4.49
C MET A 281 7.02 -16.42 5.32
N GLU A 282 7.87 -16.83 6.25
CA GLU A 282 7.53 -17.82 7.26
C GLU A 282 6.60 -17.21 8.32
N LYS A 283 6.02 -18.06 9.17
CA LYS A 283 5.22 -17.61 10.30
C LYS A 283 6.12 -16.88 11.30
N PRO A 284 5.87 -15.58 11.58
CA PRO A 284 6.67 -14.86 12.55
C PRO A 284 6.48 -15.42 13.96
N ALA A 285 7.46 -15.19 14.84
CA ALA A 285 7.44 -15.63 16.24
C ALA A 285 6.29 -14.99 17.04
N SER A 286 5.96 -13.75 16.72
CA SER A 286 4.84 -13.00 17.29
C SER A 286 4.29 -11.98 16.30
N THR A 287 3.30 -11.20 16.73
CA THR A 287 2.79 -10.04 15.98
C THR A 287 3.56 -8.75 16.28
N SER A 288 4.74 -8.84 16.90
CA SER A 288 5.60 -7.67 17.05
C SER A 288 6.09 -7.16 15.69
N SER A 289 6.35 -5.86 15.62
CA SER A 289 6.81 -5.23 14.37
C SER A 289 8.12 -5.86 13.87
N ASP A 290 9.04 -6.18 14.76
CA ASP A 290 10.34 -6.73 14.38
C ASP A 290 10.24 -8.16 13.89
N ASP A 291 9.50 -9.03 14.59
CA ASP A 291 9.31 -10.42 14.16
C ASP A 291 8.71 -10.52 12.74
N VAL A 292 7.72 -9.66 12.44
CA VAL A 292 7.09 -9.64 11.11
C VAL A 292 8.05 -9.12 10.05
N ARG A 293 8.75 -8.01 10.32
CA ARG A 293 9.68 -7.41 9.36
C ARG A 293 10.91 -8.28 9.14
N ASP A 294 11.38 -9.02 10.14
CA ASP A 294 12.47 -9.99 10.02
C ASP A 294 12.12 -11.11 9.03
N GLU A 295 10.91 -11.65 9.10
CA GLU A 295 10.49 -12.68 8.16
C GLU A 295 10.37 -12.15 6.72
N LYS A 296 9.93 -10.91 6.53
CA LYS A 296 9.91 -10.26 5.21
C LYS A 296 11.34 -10.11 4.65
N VAL A 297 12.29 -9.66 5.45
CA VAL A 297 13.70 -9.51 5.05
C VAL A 297 14.30 -10.84 4.64
N LYS A 298 14.03 -11.94 5.38
CA LYS A 298 14.49 -13.28 5.01
C LYS A 298 14.04 -13.68 3.60
N VAL A 299 12.79 -13.41 3.23
CA VAL A 299 12.29 -13.66 1.88
C VAL A 299 13.07 -12.87 0.85
N LEU A 300 13.22 -11.56 1.05
CA LEU A 300 13.89 -10.68 0.10
C LEU A 300 15.35 -11.08 -0.14
N LYS A 301 16.06 -11.52 0.91
CA LYS A 301 17.43 -12.05 0.79
C LYS A 301 17.53 -13.33 -0.04
N CYS A 302 16.44 -14.10 -0.14
CA CYS A 302 16.37 -15.31 -0.97
C CYS A 302 15.98 -15.03 -2.43
N ILE A 303 15.82 -13.77 -2.85
CA ILE A 303 15.50 -13.41 -4.23
C ILE A 303 16.76 -12.90 -4.92
N ASN A 304 17.12 -13.49 -6.06
CA ASN A 304 18.22 -13.00 -6.89
C ASN A 304 17.85 -11.70 -7.62
N PRO A 305 18.82 -10.86 -8.03
CA PRO A 305 18.57 -9.75 -8.92
C PRO A 305 17.84 -10.20 -10.19
N ILE A 306 16.86 -9.39 -10.63
CA ILE A 306 16.07 -9.69 -11.83
C ILE A 306 16.92 -9.45 -13.06
N VAL A 307 16.82 -10.33 -14.06
CA VAL A 307 17.48 -10.20 -15.36
C VAL A 307 16.47 -9.86 -16.46
N MET A 308 16.92 -9.19 -17.51
CA MET A 308 16.06 -8.68 -18.60
C MET A 308 15.27 -9.81 -19.31
N SER A 309 15.82 -11.02 -19.40
CA SER A 309 15.13 -12.18 -20.01
C SER A 309 13.85 -12.61 -19.30
N ASP A 310 13.69 -12.23 -18.04
CA ASP A 310 12.54 -12.56 -17.20
C ASP A 310 11.56 -11.39 -17.08
N VAL A 311 11.70 -10.38 -17.97
CA VAL A 311 10.91 -9.15 -17.93
C VAL A 311 10.31 -8.84 -19.30
N VAL A 312 9.07 -8.38 -19.31
CA VAL A 312 8.43 -7.76 -20.48
C VAL A 312 8.06 -6.33 -20.13
N LEU A 313 8.52 -5.38 -20.93
CA LEU A 313 8.26 -3.96 -20.79
C LEU A 313 7.28 -3.49 -21.87
N GLY A 314 6.29 -2.70 -21.49
CA GLY A 314 5.30 -2.16 -22.42
C GLY A 314 5.03 -0.67 -22.21
N GLN A 315 4.56 -0.02 -23.27
CA GLN A 315 4.12 1.39 -23.21
C GLN A 315 2.77 1.51 -23.93
N TYR A 316 1.79 2.17 -23.29
CA TYR A 316 0.47 2.30 -23.92
C TYR A 316 0.48 3.28 -25.08
N VAL A 317 -0.22 2.90 -26.14
CA VAL A 317 -0.60 3.76 -27.27
C VAL A 317 -2.11 4.06 -27.17
N GLY A 318 -2.53 5.18 -27.75
CA GLY A 318 -3.95 5.55 -27.75
C GLY A 318 -4.81 4.52 -28.49
N ASP A 319 -6.09 4.49 -28.12
CA ASP A 319 -7.12 3.78 -28.85
C ASP A 319 -7.82 4.76 -29.81
N PRO A 320 -7.66 4.64 -31.13
CA PRO A 320 -8.34 5.52 -32.09
C PRO A 320 -9.87 5.54 -31.96
N GLU A 321 -10.45 4.42 -31.49
CA GLU A 321 -11.89 4.27 -31.25
C GLU A 321 -12.29 4.62 -29.81
N GLY A 322 -11.33 4.93 -28.94
CA GLY A 322 -11.57 5.31 -27.55
C GLY A 322 -12.22 6.68 -27.40
N GLU A 323 -12.57 7.04 -26.18
CA GLU A 323 -13.09 8.36 -25.83
C GLU A 323 -12.18 9.10 -24.87
N GLY A 324 -12.13 10.44 -24.96
CA GLY A 324 -11.35 11.29 -24.08
C GLY A 324 -9.87 10.88 -24.03
N ASP A 325 -9.33 10.72 -22.83
CA ASP A 325 -7.92 10.37 -22.60
C ASP A 325 -7.51 9.02 -23.22
N ALA A 326 -8.47 8.14 -23.50
CA ALA A 326 -8.17 6.84 -24.10
C ALA A 326 -7.65 6.94 -25.54
N LYS A 327 -7.90 8.05 -26.23
CA LYS A 327 -7.33 8.33 -27.56
C LYS A 327 -5.84 8.64 -27.55
N LEU A 328 -5.31 9.01 -26.38
CA LEU A 328 -3.94 9.48 -26.23
C LEU A 328 -3.04 8.35 -25.74
N GLY A 329 -1.90 8.20 -26.41
CA GLY A 329 -0.79 7.35 -25.95
C GLY A 329 0.07 8.08 -24.91
N TYR A 330 0.99 7.34 -24.30
CA TYR A 330 1.91 7.89 -23.32
C TYR A 330 2.75 9.06 -23.85
N ARG A 331 3.24 8.92 -25.09
CA ARG A 331 4.07 9.93 -25.76
C ARG A 331 3.27 11.14 -26.26
N ASP A 332 1.94 11.08 -26.21
CA ASP A 332 1.08 12.21 -26.57
C ASP A 332 0.89 13.21 -25.40
N ASP A 333 1.29 12.83 -24.18
CA ASP A 333 1.32 13.74 -23.03
C ASP A 333 2.43 14.79 -23.25
N PRO A 334 2.10 16.10 -23.32
CA PRO A 334 3.09 17.14 -23.64
C PRO A 334 4.20 17.30 -22.58
N THR A 335 4.04 16.71 -21.40
CA THR A 335 5.04 16.71 -20.34
C THR A 335 6.05 15.57 -20.47
N VAL A 336 5.78 14.56 -21.33
CA VAL A 336 6.69 13.44 -21.59
C VAL A 336 7.77 13.85 -22.57
N PRO A 337 9.06 13.55 -22.31
CA PRO A 337 10.14 13.80 -23.23
C PRO A 337 9.93 13.12 -24.60
N VAL A 338 10.26 13.84 -25.67
CA VAL A 338 10.15 13.29 -27.05
C VAL A 338 11.02 12.04 -27.17
N GLY A 339 10.41 10.95 -27.67
CA GLY A 339 11.11 9.67 -27.84
C GLY A 339 11.34 8.89 -26.55
N SER A 340 10.62 9.20 -25.47
CA SER A 340 10.72 8.45 -24.22
C SER A 340 10.46 6.95 -24.43
N THR A 341 11.38 6.13 -23.89
CA THR A 341 11.26 4.66 -23.81
C THR A 341 10.78 4.19 -22.44
N GLN A 342 10.26 5.10 -21.62
CA GLN A 342 9.81 4.75 -20.27
C GLN A 342 8.64 3.76 -20.31
N SER A 343 8.74 2.69 -19.53
CA SER A 343 7.70 1.66 -19.47
C SER A 343 6.54 2.07 -18.59
N THR A 344 5.32 1.95 -19.13
CA THR A 344 4.04 2.14 -18.42
C THR A 344 3.39 0.82 -18.03
N PHE A 345 4.01 -0.30 -18.44
CA PHE A 345 3.65 -1.67 -18.10
C PHE A 345 4.92 -2.50 -17.92
N ALA A 346 4.89 -3.37 -16.92
CA ALA A 346 5.93 -4.37 -16.74
C ALA A 346 5.34 -5.69 -16.22
N THR A 347 5.88 -6.79 -16.70
CA THR A 347 5.74 -8.12 -16.09
C THR A 347 7.13 -8.65 -15.79
N ALA A 348 7.38 -9.11 -14.58
CA ALA A 348 8.64 -9.71 -14.16
C ALA A 348 8.39 -11.04 -13.46
N VAL A 349 9.28 -12.01 -13.65
CA VAL A 349 9.26 -13.32 -12.98
C VAL A 349 10.42 -13.37 -12.00
N LEU A 350 10.12 -13.69 -10.76
CA LEU A 350 11.09 -13.85 -9.68
C LEU A 350 10.96 -15.23 -9.06
N TYR A 351 12.03 -15.68 -8.40
CA TYR A 351 12.04 -16.92 -7.63
C TYR A 351 12.57 -16.65 -6.24
N VAL A 352 11.92 -17.27 -5.23
CA VAL A 352 12.37 -17.25 -3.84
C VAL A 352 13.12 -18.53 -3.56
N HIS A 353 14.44 -18.47 -3.50
CA HIS A 353 15.33 -19.62 -3.34
C HIS A 353 15.43 -20.05 -1.88
N ASN A 354 14.37 -20.66 -1.37
CA ASN A 354 14.30 -21.26 -0.05
C ASN A 354 13.51 -22.57 -0.08
N GLU A 355 13.53 -23.32 1.01
CA GLU A 355 12.88 -24.64 1.10
C GLU A 355 11.39 -24.58 0.74
N ARG A 356 10.68 -23.54 1.15
CA ARG A 356 9.24 -23.39 0.92
C ARG A 356 8.88 -23.12 -0.54
N TRP A 357 9.70 -22.37 -1.27
CA TRP A 357 9.31 -21.79 -2.56
C TRP A 357 10.22 -22.15 -3.73
N ASP A 358 11.30 -22.92 -3.50
CA ASP A 358 12.23 -23.22 -4.58
C ASP A 358 11.51 -23.85 -5.79
N GLY A 359 11.75 -23.27 -6.98
CA GLY A 359 11.11 -23.66 -8.23
C GLY A 359 9.72 -23.05 -8.50
N VAL A 360 9.10 -22.34 -7.54
CA VAL A 360 7.80 -21.67 -7.75
C VAL A 360 8.02 -20.28 -8.33
N PRO A 361 7.49 -19.95 -9.53
CA PRO A 361 7.58 -18.61 -10.08
C PRO A 361 6.62 -17.65 -9.36
N PHE A 362 7.15 -16.47 -8.99
CA PHE A 362 6.40 -15.32 -8.54
C PHE A 362 6.33 -14.31 -9.68
N ILE A 363 5.15 -14.10 -10.20
CA ILE A 363 4.89 -13.25 -11.38
C ILE A 363 4.34 -11.92 -10.89
N LEU A 364 5.11 -10.85 -11.07
CA LEU A 364 4.71 -9.48 -10.76
C LEU A 364 4.26 -8.81 -12.05
N ARG A 365 3.03 -8.30 -12.09
CA ARG A 365 2.47 -7.63 -13.27
C ARG A 365 1.83 -6.31 -12.87
N CYS A 366 2.25 -5.22 -13.48
CA CYS A 366 1.70 -3.90 -13.23
C CYS A 366 1.63 -3.05 -14.49
N GLY A 367 0.65 -2.13 -14.54
CA GLY A 367 0.56 -1.21 -15.67
C GLY A 367 -0.57 -0.19 -15.55
N LYS A 368 -0.43 0.85 -16.37
CA LYS A 368 -1.40 1.93 -16.56
C LYS A 368 -2.18 1.74 -17.87
N ALA A 369 -3.29 2.45 -18.04
CA ALA A 369 -4.13 2.39 -19.23
C ALA A 369 -4.58 0.95 -19.59
N LEU A 370 -4.82 0.11 -18.59
CA LEU A 370 -5.26 -1.27 -18.75
C LEU A 370 -6.78 -1.40 -18.71
N ASN A 371 -7.29 -2.61 -18.98
CA ASN A 371 -8.71 -2.90 -19.14
C ASN A 371 -9.56 -2.78 -17.86
N GLU A 372 -8.93 -2.72 -16.68
CA GLU A 372 -9.65 -2.69 -15.40
C GLU A 372 -8.79 -2.09 -14.30
N ARG A 373 -9.41 -1.61 -13.22
CA ARG A 373 -8.72 -1.35 -11.95
C ARG A 373 -8.65 -2.64 -11.16
N LYS A 374 -7.44 -3.08 -10.80
CA LYS A 374 -7.25 -4.31 -10.04
C LYS A 374 -5.94 -4.30 -9.25
N ALA A 375 -6.01 -4.73 -8.00
CA ALA A 375 -4.85 -5.22 -7.28
C ALA A 375 -5.25 -6.54 -6.61
N GLU A 376 -4.54 -7.62 -6.94
CA GLU A 376 -4.82 -8.94 -6.39
C GLU A 376 -3.56 -9.79 -6.25
N VAL A 377 -3.61 -10.73 -5.32
CA VAL A 377 -2.67 -11.83 -5.16
C VAL A 377 -3.41 -13.12 -5.53
N ARG A 378 -2.83 -13.92 -6.42
CA ARG A 378 -3.39 -15.19 -6.88
C ARG A 378 -2.37 -16.30 -6.67
N LEU A 379 -2.74 -17.31 -5.90
CA LEU A 379 -2.01 -18.57 -5.82
C LEU A 379 -2.73 -19.58 -6.72
N GLN A 380 -2.05 -20.09 -7.72
CA GLN A 380 -2.56 -21.19 -8.54
C GLN A 380 -1.89 -22.47 -8.07
N PHE A 381 -2.71 -23.47 -7.72
CA PHE A 381 -2.25 -24.75 -7.23
C PHE A 381 -1.83 -25.66 -8.38
N THR A 382 -1.10 -26.73 -8.07
CA THR A 382 -0.68 -27.76 -9.04
C THR A 382 -1.89 -28.52 -9.59
N ASP A 383 -1.69 -29.24 -10.69
CA ASP A 383 -2.72 -30.09 -11.26
C ASP A 383 -3.12 -31.22 -10.30
N VAL A 384 -4.37 -31.68 -10.38
CA VAL A 384 -4.85 -32.80 -9.58
C VAL A 384 -4.13 -34.08 -10.04
N PRO A 385 -3.35 -34.76 -9.18
CA PRO A 385 -2.68 -35.99 -9.54
C PRO A 385 -3.72 -37.07 -9.85
N GLY A 386 -3.52 -37.81 -10.95
CA GLY A 386 -4.37 -38.94 -11.31
C GLY A 386 -5.83 -38.54 -11.59
N ASP A 387 -6.05 -37.44 -12.32
CA ASP A 387 -7.38 -36.96 -12.67
C ASP A 387 -8.25 -38.08 -13.32
N ILE A 388 -9.27 -38.53 -12.59
CA ILE A 388 -10.24 -39.54 -13.02
C ILE A 388 -11.38 -38.95 -13.87
N PHE A 389 -11.42 -37.66 -14.08
CA PHE A 389 -12.47 -36.95 -14.84
C PHE A 389 -12.01 -36.61 -16.28
N GLY A 390 -10.97 -37.22 -16.78
CA GLY A 390 -10.53 -37.11 -18.18
C GLY A 390 -9.99 -35.72 -18.54
N ASN A 391 -9.16 -35.15 -17.71
CA ASN A 391 -8.54 -33.82 -17.85
C ASN A 391 -9.58 -32.67 -17.90
N GLN A 392 -10.74 -32.84 -17.25
CA GLN A 392 -11.75 -31.79 -17.10
C GLN A 392 -11.53 -30.94 -15.86
N CYS A 393 -10.66 -31.38 -14.93
CA CYS A 393 -10.34 -30.61 -13.73
C CYS A 393 -9.42 -29.46 -14.08
N ARG A 394 -9.79 -28.26 -13.61
CA ARG A 394 -8.94 -27.08 -13.66
C ARG A 394 -8.12 -26.95 -12.40
N ARG A 395 -7.01 -26.23 -12.47
CA ARG A 395 -6.22 -25.90 -11.30
C ARG A 395 -7.04 -25.06 -10.32
N ASN A 396 -6.99 -25.45 -9.06
CA ASN A 396 -7.58 -24.61 -8.04
C ASN A 396 -6.80 -23.31 -7.88
N GLU A 397 -7.49 -22.26 -7.46
CA GLU A 397 -6.87 -20.96 -7.19
C GLU A 397 -7.38 -20.39 -5.87
N LEU A 398 -6.49 -19.76 -5.12
CA LEU A 398 -6.85 -18.88 -4.01
C LEU A 398 -6.50 -17.46 -4.41
N VAL A 399 -7.49 -16.58 -4.37
CA VAL A 399 -7.32 -15.18 -4.77
C VAL A 399 -7.66 -14.25 -3.63
N VAL A 400 -6.74 -13.33 -3.33
CA VAL A 400 -6.95 -12.22 -2.41
C VAL A 400 -7.02 -10.95 -3.23
N ARG A 401 -8.22 -10.42 -3.41
CA ARG A 401 -8.45 -9.15 -4.10
C ARG A 401 -8.28 -7.99 -3.14
N VAL A 402 -7.25 -7.18 -3.37
CA VAL A 402 -6.90 -6.03 -2.53
C VAL A 402 -7.76 -4.81 -2.86
N GLN A 403 -8.07 -4.62 -4.16
CA GLN A 403 -8.96 -3.55 -4.66
C GLN A 403 -9.34 -3.78 -6.13
N PRO A 404 -10.50 -3.27 -6.61
CA PRO A 404 -11.64 -2.83 -5.80
C PRO A 404 -12.46 -4.03 -5.31
N ASN A 405 -13.45 -3.79 -4.48
CA ASN A 405 -14.35 -4.83 -3.95
C ASN A 405 -13.57 -5.96 -3.26
N GLU A 406 -12.97 -5.62 -2.14
CA GLU A 406 -12.10 -6.46 -1.32
C GLU A 406 -12.75 -7.83 -1.07
N ALA A 407 -12.01 -8.91 -1.36
CA ALA A 407 -12.52 -10.27 -1.25
C ALA A 407 -11.39 -11.31 -1.11
N VAL A 408 -11.72 -12.43 -0.48
CA VAL A 408 -10.97 -13.68 -0.61
C VAL A 408 -11.90 -14.70 -1.27
N TYR A 409 -11.45 -15.34 -2.34
CA TYR A 409 -12.22 -16.43 -2.93
C TYR A 409 -11.30 -17.56 -3.42
N ALA A 410 -11.84 -18.78 -3.35
CA ALA A 410 -11.18 -19.96 -3.90
C ALA A 410 -11.96 -20.46 -5.10
N LYS A 411 -11.27 -20.74 -6.21
CA LYS A 411 -11.80 -21.45 -7.37
C LYS A 411 -11.56 -22.93 -7.17
N MET A 412 -12.63 -23.70 -7.21
CA MET A 412 -12.62 -25.12 -6.93
C MET A 412 -13.50 -25.87 -7.93
N MET A 413 -13.27 -27.18 -8.05
CA MET A 413 -14.14 -28.02 -8.85
C MET A 413 -15.31 -28.54 -8.03
N SER A 414 -16.52 -28.43 -8.58
CA SER A 414 -17.73 -29.05 -8.05
C SER A 414 -18.41 -29.89 -9.12
N LYS A 415 -19.26 -30.81 -8.67
CA LYS A 415 -20.06 -31.60 -9.61
C LYS A 415 -21.19 -30.73 -10.17
N LYS A 416 -21.25 -30.59 -11.51
CA LYS A 416 -22.43 -30.01 -12.17
C LYS A 416 -23.68 -30.81 -11.83
N PRO A 417 -24.81 -30.16 -11.41
CA PRO A 417 -26.06 -30.85 -11.20
C PRO A 417 -26.48 -31.69 -12.41
N GLY A 418 -26.87 -32.94 -12.18
CA GLY A 418 -27.25 -33.89 -13.23
C GLY A 418 -26.85 -35.33 -12.89
N VAL A 419 -27.03 -36.25 -13.85
CA VAL A 419 -26.81 -37.69 -13.68
C VAL A 419 -25.33 -38.05 -13.73
N TYR A 420 -24.54 -37.35 -14.53
CA TYR A 420 -23.13 -37.66 -14.75
C TYR A 420 -22.19 -36.89 -13.82
N PHE A 421 -21.00 -37.45 -13.55
CA PHE A 421 -19.93 -36.77 -12.86
C PHE A 421 -19.19 -35.82 -13.81
N ARG A 422 -19.74 -34.63 -13.99
CA ARG A 422 -19.11 -33.55 -14.78
C ARG A 422 -18.55 -32.50 -13.84
N PRO A 423 -17.23 -32.32 -13.76
CA PRO A 423 -16.65 -31.24 -12.98
C PRO A 423 -16.95 -29.89 -13.63
N GLU A 424 -17.29 -28.90 -12.81
CA GLU A 424 -17.49 -27.50 -13.17
C GLU A 424 -16.75 -26.63 -12.17
N GLU A 425 -16.10 -25.57 -12.68
CA GLU A 425 -15.44 -24.59 -11.78
C GLU A 425 -16.51 -23.83 -11.02
N THR A 426 -16.31 -23.69 -9.71
CA THR A 426 -17.16 -22.92 -8.82
C THR A 426 -16.31 -22.11 -7.85
N GLU A 427 -16.87 -21.07 -7.25
CA GLU A 427 -16.17 -20.22 -6.30
C GLU A 427 -16.74 -20.34 -4.89
N LEU A 428 -15.82 -20.39 -3.92
CA LEU A 428 -16.13 -20.12 -2.52
C LEU A 428 -15.69 -18.69 -2.23
N ASP A 429 -16.64 -17.79 -2.06
CA ASP A 429 -16.43 -16.35 -1.95
C ASP A 429 -16.64 -15.84 -0.53
N LEU A 430 -15.69 -15.09 -0.02
CA LEU A 430 -15.77 -14.33 1.20
C LEU A 430 -15.55 -12.84 0.86
N THR A 431 -16.61 -12.21 0.35
CA THR A 431 -16.58 -10.79 0.03
C THR A 431 -16.80 -9.94 1.27
N TYR A 432 -15.83 -9.07 1.59
CA TYR A 432 -15.92 -8.18 2.75
C TYR A 432 -17.13 -7.26 2.71
N LYS A 433 -17.44 -6.69 1.53
CA LYS A 433 -18.59 -5.80 1.36
C LYS A 433 -19.94 -6.46 1.66
N SER A 434 -20.09 -7.75 1.39
CA SER A 434 -21.32 -8.48 1.72
C SER A 434 -21.42 -8.83 3.22
N ARG A 435 -20.27 -9.06 3.85
CA ARG A 435 -20.18 -9.42 5.28
C ARG A 435 -20.24 -8.21 6.20
N TYR A 436 -19.62 -7.10 5.80
CA TYR A 436 -19.56 -5.86 6.55
C TYR A 436 -20.34 -4.76 5.81
N LYS A 437 -21.63 -5.02 5.54
CA LYS A 437 -22.52 -4.07 4.88
C LYS A 437 -22.54 -2.75 5.64
N ASP A 438 -22.43 -1.65 4.87
CA ASP A 438 -22.49 -0.26 5.37
C ASP A 438 -21.36 0.17 6.32
N VAL A 439 -20.34 -0.67 6.51
CA VAL A 439 -19.14 -0.29 7.26
C VAL A 439 -18.13 0.33 6.28
N LYS A 440 -17.94 1.65 6.38
CA LYS A 440 -16.79 2.30 5.77
C LYS A 440 -15.58 2.07 6.68
N LEU A 441 -14.78 1.08 6.34
CA LEU A 441 -13.53 0.80 7.05
C LEU A 441 -12.55 1.98 6.90
N PRO A 442 -11.67 2.22 7.90
CA PRO A 442 -10.57 3.17 7.77
C PRO A 442 -9.75 2.87 6.50
N ASP A 443 -9.37 3.89 5.77
CA ASP A 443 -8.51 3.71 4.60
C ASP A 443 -7.07 3.39 5.01
N ALA A 444 -6.20 3.14 4.03
CA ALA A 444 -4.82 2.77 4.29
C ALA A 444 -4.05 3.86 5.04
N TYR A 445 -4.28 5.14 4.72
CA TYR A 445 -3.61 6.26 5.40
C TYR A 445 -4.14 6.47 6.81
N GLU A 446 -5.45 6.30 7.03
CA GLU A 446 -6.05 6.38 8.37
C GLU A 446 -5.41 5.34 9.30
N ARG A 447 -5.24 4.09 8.84
CA ARG A 447 -4.61 3.01 9.61
C ARG A 447 -3.15 3.28 9.90
N LEU A 448 -2.37 3.64 8.88
CA LEU A 448 -0.95 3.90 9.04
C LEU A 448 -0.68 5.09 9.98
N ILE A 449 -1.48 6.14 9.92
CA ILE A 449 -1.35 7.26 10.86
C ILE A 449 -1.68 6.81 12.30
N LEU A 450 -2.71 5.98 12.49
CA LEU A 450 -3.02 5.41 13.81
C LEU A 450 -1.87 4.52 14.30
N ASP A 451 -1.30 3.66 13.46
CA ASP A 451 -0.13 2.85 13.80
C ASP A 451 1.02 3.72 14.31
N VAL A 452 1.25 4.91 13.71
CA VAL A 452 2.28 5.84 14.19
C VAL A 452 1.94 6.40 15.57
N PHE A 453 0.68 6.70 15.87
CA PHE A 453 0.28 7.12 17.22
C PHE A 453 0.47 6.00 18.24
N CYS A 454 0.22 4.74 17.86
CA CYS A 454 0.43 3.55 18.70
C CYS A 454 1.90 3.09 18.77
N GLY A 455 2.81 3.68 18.01
CA GLY A 455 4.22 3.24 17.94
C GLY A 455 4.43 1.94 17.17
N SER A 456 3.41 1.41 16.50
CA SER A 456 3.51 0.20 15.70
C SER A 456 4.20 0.46 14.36
N GLN A 457 5.21 -0.33 14.05
CA GLN A 457 5.93 -0.27 12.77
C GLN A 457 5.69 -1.51 11.90
N MET A 458 4.76 -2.37 12.27
CA MET A 458 4.47 -3.63 11.55
C MET A 458 4.16 -3.38 10.07
N HIS A 459 3.46 -2.28 9.76
CA HIS A 459 3.01 -1.93 8.42
C HIS A 459 3.87 -0.85 7.74
N PHE A 460 5.12 -0.69 8.21
CA PHE A 460 6.09 0.25 7.64
C PHE A 460 7.33 -0.47 7.15
N VAL A 461 7.98 0.13 6.16
CA VAL A 461 9.17 -0.45 5.52
C VAL A 461 10.40 -0.17 6.37
N ARG A 462 11.12 -1.23 6.77
CA ARG A 462 12.38 -1.11 7.52
C ARG A 462 13.56 -0.87 6.55
N SER A 463 14.63 -0.28 7.04
CA SER A 463 15.79 0.10 6.22
C SER A 463 16.44 -1.09 5.51
N ASP A 464 16.52 -2.25 6.16
CA ASP A 464 17.08 -3.48 5.58
C ASP A 464 16.15 -4.12 4.54
N GLU A 465 14.82 -4.07 4.72
CA GLU A 465 13.87 -4.44 3.66
C GLU A 465 14.07 -3.57 2.41
N LEU A 466 14.19 -2.27 2.61
CA LEU A 466 14.39 -1.31 1.53
C LEU A 466 15.69 -1.57 0.76
N LYS A 467 16.78 -1.85 1.47
CA LYS A 467 18.06 -2.25 0.88
C LYS A 467 17.92 -3.49 0.01
N GLU A 468 17.29 -4.55 0.53
CA GLU A 468 17.10 -5.79 -0.23
C GLU A 468 16.16 -5.58 -1.44
N ALA A 469 15.10 -4.77 -1.29
CA ALA A 469 14.22 -4.44 -2.39
C ALA A 469 14.97 -3.76 -3.55
N TRP A 470 15.83 -2.80 -3.26
CA TRP A 470 16.66 -2.16 -4.28
C TRP A 470 17.74 -3.08 -4.83
N ARG A 471 18.35 -3.96 -4.02
CA ARG A 471 19.31 -4.96 -4.50
C ARG A 471 18.71 -5.85 -5.60
N ILE A 472 17.45 -6.22 -5.46
CA ILE A 472 16.74 -7.07 -6.44
C ILE A 472 16.52 -6.33 -7.76
N PHE A 473 16.14 -5.07 -7.73
CA PHE A 473 15.70 -4.33 -8.92
C PHE A 473 16.77 -3.44 -9.56
N THR A 474 17.76 -2.95 -8.81
CA THR A 474 18.74 -1.97 -9.32
C THR A 474 19.51 -2.45 -10.55
N PRO A 475 20.02 -3.69 -10.64
CA PRO A 475 20.73 -4.14 -11.83
C PRO A 475 19.86 -4.07 -13.10
N LEU A 476 18.60 -4.51 -13.02
CA LEU A 476 17.65 -4.40 -14.13
C LEU A 476 17.37 -2.94 -14.50
N LEU A 477 17.14 -2.09 -13.52
CA LEU A 477 16.84 -0.67 -13.76
C LEU A 477 18.00 0.06 -14.42
N HIS A 478 19.23 -0.19 -13.97
CA HIS A 478 20.44 0.38 -14.60
C HIS A 478 20.64 -0.13 -16.03
N GLN A 479 20.30 -1.41 -16.30
CA GLN A 479 20.33 -1.95 -17.65
C GLN A 479 19.29 -1.26 -18.54
N ILE A 480 18.05 -1.09 -18.07
CA ILE A 480 16.99 -0.37 -18.80
C ILE A 480 17.39 1.07 -19.08
N ASP A 481 17.89 1.79 -18.07
CA ASP A 481 18.29 3.20 -18.19
C ASP A 481 19.46 3.38 -19.18
N LYS A 482 20.38 2.40 -19.26
CA LYS A 482 21.54 2.41 -20.16
C LYS A 482 21.17 2.02 -21.59
N GLU A 483 20.43 0.92 -21.75
CA GLU A 483 20.13 0.32 -23.07
C GLU A 483 18.92 0.97 -23.72
N LYS A 484 18.03 1.56 -22.94
CA LYS A 484 16.78 2.20 -23.38
C LYS A 484 15.99 1.33 -24.36
N PRO A 485 15.68 0.07 -24.01
CA PRO A 485 14.96 -0.84 -24.89
C PRO A 485 13.62 -0.22 -25.28
N GLU A 486 13.24 -0.33 -26.56
CA GLU A 486 11.93 0.14 -27.02
C GLU A 486 10.83 -0.72 -26.37
N PRO A 487 9.92 -0.13 -25.58
CA PRO A 487 8.87 -0.89 -24.93
C PRO A 487 7.83 -1.37 -25.96
N ILE A 488 7.29 -2.58 -25.73
CA ILE A 488 6.27 -3.16 -26.60
C ILE A 488 4.99 -2.33 -26.52
N PRO A 489 4.44 -1.85 -27.66
CA PRO A 489 3.23 -1.06 -27.65
C PRO A 489 2.01 -1.92 -27.26
N TYR A 490 1.14 -1.40 -26.40
CA TYR A 490 -0.16 -1.98 -26.12
C TYR A 490 -1.28 -0.94 -26.18
N LYS A 491 -2.44 -1.33 -26.68
CA LYS A 491 -3.60 -0.45 -26.85
C LYS A 491 -4.14 -0.04 -25.47
N TYR A 492 -4.50 1.23 -25.32
CA TYR A 492 -5.22 1.74 -24.14
C TYR A 492 -6.49 0.90 -23.89
N GLY A 493 -6.75 0.51 -22.65
CA GLY A 493 -7.87 -0.35 -22.28
C GLY A 493 -7.66 -1.85 -22.56
N SER A 494 -6.49 -2.27 -23.05
CA SER A 494 -6.16 -3.69 -23.25
C SER A 494 -5.65 -4.36 -21.97
N ARG A 495 -5.29 -5.64 -22.08
CA ARG A 495 -4.66 -6.39 -20.98
C ARG A 495 -3.15 -6.15 -20.82
N GLY A 496 -2.55 -5.36 -21.71
CA GLY A 496 -1.11 -5.20 -21.88
C GLY A 496 -0.58 -5.98 -23.07
N PRO A 497 0.75 -6.03 -23.27
CA PRO A 497 1.39 -6.75 -24.37
C PRO A 497 1.09 -8.25 -24.35
N ALA A 498 0.95 -8.88 -25.52
CA ALA A 498 0.71 -10.32 -25.66
C ALA A 498 1.93 -11.12 -25.16
N GLU A 499 3.14 -10.59 -25.36
CA GLU A 499 4.40 -11.17 -24.94
C GLU A 499 4.48 -11.37 -23.41
N ALA A 500 3.75 -10.53 -22.65
CA ALA A 500 3.62 -10.72 -21.20
C ALA A 500 2.78 -11.97 -20.88
N ASP A 501 1.73 -12.25 -21.65
CA ASP A 501 0.93 -13.48 -21.49
C ASP A 501 1.76 -14.72 -21.91
N ASP A 502 2.62 -14.60 -22.91
CA ASP A 502 3.53 -15.69 -23.33
C ASP A 502 4.62 -15.97 -22.27
N LEU A 503 5.17 -14.91 -21.65
CA LEU A 503 6.11 -15.08 -20.55
C LEU A 503 5.47 -15.85 -19.38
N VAL A 504 4.27 -15.47 -18.96
CA VAL A 504 3.62 -16.12 -17.81
C VAL A 504 3.18 -17.55 -18.13
N LYS A 505 2.80 -17.86 -19.38
CA LYS A 505 2.53 -19.24 -19.83
C LYS A 505 3.79 -20.09 -19.80
N ARG A 506 4.92 -19.56 -20.24
CA ARG A 506 6.21 -20.26 -20.26
C ARG A 506 6.64 -20.72 -18.86
N VAL A 507 6.32 -19.96 -17.83
CA VAL A 507 6.62 -20.32 -16.45
C VAL A 507 5.49 -21.09 -15.75
N GLY A 508 4.50 -21.55 -16.50
CA GLY A 508 3.51 -22.51 -16.02
C GLY A 508 2.19 -21.97 -15.52
N PHE A 509 1.96 -20.66 -15.58
CA PHE A 509 0.65 -20.08 -15.27
C PHE A 509 -0.38 -20.44 -16.34
N ARG A 510 -1.58 -20.85 -15.93
CA ARG A 510 -2.72 -21.12 -16.80
C ARG A 510 -3.83 -20.12 -16.53
N TYR A 511 -4.16 -19.30 -17.52
CA TYR A 511 -5.26 -18.36 -17.41
C TYR A 511 -6.60 -19.06 -17.68
N GLU A 512 -7.47 -19.10 -16.67
CA GLU A 512 -8.77 -19.79 -16.73
C GLU A 512 -9.97 -18.82 -16.50
N GLY A 513 -9.79 -17.57 -16.88
CA GLY A 513 -10.81 -16.55 -16.78
C GLY A 513 -10.79 -15.76 -15.46
N THR A 514 -11.62 -14.73 -15.39
CA THR A 514 -11.74 -13.86 -14.22
C THR A 514 -13.09 -14.11 -13.55
N TYR A 515 -13.08 -14.31 -12.24
CA TYR A 515 -14.31 -14.37 -11.45
C TYR A 515 -15.03 -13.03 -11.49
N VAL A 516 -16.32 -13.07 -11.80
CA VAL A 516 -17.24 -11.93 -11.66
C VAL A 516 -18.19 -12.26 -10.51
N TRP A 517 -18.10 -11.53 -9.42
CA TRP A 517 -19.00 -11.72 -8.29
C TRP A 517 -20.43 -11.47 -8.69
N VAL A 518 -21.29 -12.47 -8.47
CA VAL A 518 -22.73 -12.38 -8.71
C VAL A 518 -23.42 -12.22 -7.35
N ASN A 519 -24.21 -11.16 -7.20
CA ASN A 519 -24.95 -10.95 -5.96
C ASN A 519 -26.03 -12.05 -5.82
N PRO A 520 -25.93 -12.93 -4.81
CA PRO A 520 -26.89 -14.02 -4.64
C PRO A 520 -28.33 -13.54 -4.41
N ASN A 521 -28.53 -12.28 -4.02
CA ASN A 521 -29.86 -11.67 -3.88
C ASN A 521 -30.42 -11.10 -5.20
N LYS A 522 -29.71 -11.28 -6.32
CA LYS A 522 -30.17 -10.90 -7.67
C LYS A 522 -30.41 -12.12 -8.57
N LEU A 523 -30.24 -13.32 -8.04
CA LEU A 523 -30.68 -14.58 -8.60
C LEU A 523 -32.04 -14.95 -8.00
#